data_789633b412c85b28778ccc98419f6978
#
_entry.id   789633b412c85b28778ccc98419f6978
#
_cell.length_a   1.000
_cell.length_b   1.000
_cell.length_c   1.000
_cell.angle_alpha   90.00
_cell.angle_beta   90.00
_cell.angle_gamma   90.00
#
_symmetry.space_group_name_H-M   'P 1'
#
loop_
_entity.id
_entity.type
_entity.pdbx_description
1 polymer ?
#
loop_
_entity_poly.entity_id
_entity_poly.type
_entity_poly.pdbx_seq_one_letter_code
_entity_poly.pdbx_strand_id
1 'polypeptide(L)'
;MLTCTKHCGRFCRISLTRWKFFGICWGLATLMVPAWAEGTLFKVPTRDGVTHTLFWEAAPKARATVLLFPGGAGGFGKVEDGRATGGNFLVRSAPYFIARGYNVAIFGRPSDMELGWTERTGAAHMTDIAKVLELVKRQSDLPVWVVGTSRGTVSATAMAVHIKDPAMAGLVLTSSIVRRSTPGAVPAQNL
;
A
#
# COMPACT_ATOMS: atom_id res chain seq x y z
N MET A 1 -37.99 49.22 -74.24
CA MET A 1 -37.20 50.24 -74.91
C MET A 1 -35.76 50.05 -74.49
N LEU A 2 -34.97 49.44 -75.30
CA LEU A 2 -33.75 50.05 -75.90
C LEU A 2 -32.66 50.30 -74.79
N THR A 3 -31.42 49.91 -74.91
CA THR A 3 -30.53 49.31 -75.91
C THR A 3 -29.20 48.99 -75.26
N CYS A 4 -28.63 47.88 -75.61
CA CYS A 4 -27.26 47.51 -75.98
C CYS A 4 -26.17 48.60 -75.86
N THR A 5 -24.98 48.29 -75.34
CA THR A 5 -23.71 48.16 -76.12
C THR A 5 -22.56 47.69 -75.19
N LYS A 6 -21.96 46.64 -75.58
CA LYS A 6 -20.58 46.17 -75.78
C LYS A 6 -19.42 47.12 -75.36
N HIS A 7 -18.40 46.59 -74.64
CA HIS A 7 -17.02 46.35 -75.12
C HIS A 7 -16.14 45.89 -73.94
N CYS A 8 -15.64 44.72 -73.98
CA CYS A 8 -14.29 44.26 -74.37
C CYS A 8 -13.16 44.71 -73.40
N GLY A 9 -12.52 43.77 -72.77
CA GLY A 9 -11.26 43.99 -72.09
C GLY A 9 -10.81 42.77 -71.33
N ARG A 10 -10.18 41.92 -71.94
CA ARG A 10 -9.19 40.86 -71.68
C ARG A 10 -8.57 40.77 -70.26
N PHE A 11 -8.49 39.48 -69.85
CA PHE A 11 -7.40 38.81 -69.14
C PHE A 11 -6.91 39.33 -67.82
N CYS A 12 -7.18 38.57 -66.76
CA CYS A 12 -6.11 37.96 -65.98
C CYS A 12 -6.64 36.72 -65.20
N ARG A 13 -6.24 35.53 -65.64
CA ARG A 13 -6.41 34.29 -64.91
C ARG A 13 -5.37 34.29 -63.84
N ILE A 14 -5.77 34.43 -62.56
CA ILE A 14 -4.94 34.07 -61.44
C ILE A 14 -5.44 32.72 -60.93
N SER A 15 -4.68 31.69 -61.26
CA SER A 15 -4.84 30.36 -60.73
C SER A 15 -4.50 30.36 -59.25
N LEU A 16 -5.50 30.33 -58.39
CA LEU A 16 -5.30 30.07 -56.97
C LEU A 16 -5.15 28.57 -56.74
N THR A 17 -3.90 28.12 -56.71
CA THR A 17 -3.50 26.80 -56.25
C THR A 17 -3.98 26.63 -54.81
N ARG A 18 -4.93 25.71 -54.64
CA ARG A 18 -5.42 25.28 -53.31
C ARG A 18 -4.29 24.54 -52.58
N TRP A 19 -3.59 25.22 -51.70
CA TRP A 19 -2.73 24.59 -50.74
C TRP A 19 -3.62 23.86 -49.70
N LYS A 20 -3.65 22.53 -49.81
CA LYS A 20 -4.18 21.66 -48.81
C LYS A 20 -3.18 21.68 -47.64
N PHE A 21 -3.47 22.45 -46.60
CA PHE A 21 -2.81 22.30 -45.32
C PHE A 21 -3.25 20.96 -44.72
N PHE A 22 -2.44 19.94 -44.88
CA PHE A 22 -2.51 18.74 -44.08
C PHE A 22 -2.03 19.14 -42.68
N GLY A 23 -2.95 19.52 -41.80
CA GLY A 23 -2.70 19.68 -40.37
C GLY A 23 -2.40 18.31 -39.80
N ILE A 24 -1.12 17.99 -39.59
CA ILE A 24 -0.69 16.85 -38.80
C ILE A 24 -1.01 17.21 -37.34
N CYS A 25 -2.20 16.79 -36.86
CA CYS A 25 -2.49 16.76 -35.42
C CYS A 25 -1.59 15.68 -34.80
N TRP A 26 -0.44 16.09 -34.29
CA TRP A 26 0.32 15.29 -33.37
C TRP A 26 -0.46 15.22 -32.06
N GLY A 27 -1.30 14.19 -31.89
CA GLY A 27 -1.88 13.84 -30.62
C GLY A 27 -0.74 13.49 -29.67
N LEU A 28 -0.41 14.40 -28.75
CA LEU A 28 0.37 14.05 -27.56
C LEU A 28 -0.47 13.02 -26.77
N ALA A 29 -0.23 11.74 -27.03
CA ALA A 29 -0.63 10.69 -26.11
C ALA A 29 0.22 10.87 -24.84
N THR A 30 -0.29 11.62 -23.89
CA THR A 30 0.25 11.63 -22.53
C THR A 30 0.12 10.20 -22.00
N LEU A 31 1.23 9.47 -22.01
CA LEU A 31 1.35 8.23 -21.28
C LEU A 31 1.11 8.58 -19.80
N MET A 32 -0.12 8.37 -19.33
CA MET A 32 -0.41 8.37 -17.90
C MET A 32 0.35 7.19 -17.30
N VAL A 33 1.57 7.44 -16.86
CA VAL A 33 2.27 6.53 -15.95
C VAL A 33 1.39 6.48 -14.69
N PRO A 34 0.90 5.30 -14.28
CA PRO A 34 0.14 5.22 -13.05
C PRO A 34 1.06 5.71 -11.93
N ALA A 35 0.73 6.84 -11.33
CA ALA A 35 1.38 7.29 -10.10
C ALA A 35 1.01 6.25 -9.04
N TRP A 36 1.97 5.43 -8.66
CA TRP A 36 1.81 4.55 -7.51
C TRP A 36 1.69 5.45 -6.30
N ALA A 37 0.67 5.20 -5.47
CA ALA A 37 0.51 5.98 -4.26
C ALA A 37 1.75 5.76 -3.40
N GLU A 38 2.42 6.85 -3.04
CA GLU A 38 3.55 6.78 -2.10
C GLU A 38 3.07 6.29 -0.74
N GLY A 39 3.84 5.40 -0.14
CA GLY A 39 3.52 4.89 1.18
C GLY A 39 3.63 5.97 2.25
N THR A 40 2.77 5.90 3.23
CA THR A 40 2.62 6.87 4.31
C THR A 40 2.99 6.26 5.65
N LEU A 41 3.77 7.00 6.44
CA LEU A 41 4.06 6.66 7.83
C LEU A 41 3.01 7.25 8.76
N PHE A 42 2.32 6.40 9.50
CA PHE A 42 1.43 6.80 10.58
C PHE A 42 2.08 6.61 11.95
N LYS A 43 1.82 7.56 12.85
CA LYS A 43 2.05 7.41 14.30
C LYS A 43 0.69 7.30 14.97
N VAL A 44 0.40 6.13 15.52
CA VAL A 44 -0.90 5.76 16.07
C VAL A 44 -0.83 5.81 17.59
N PRO A 45 -1.54 6.70 18.28
CA PRO A 45 -1.69 6.62 19.73
C PRO A 45 -2.41 5.31 20.07
N THR A 46 -1.77 4.46 20.85
CA THR A 46 -2.30 3.13 21.14
C THR A 46 -2.60 2.90 22.63
N ARG A 47 -1.73 3.42 23.48
CA ARG A 47 -1.84 3.36 24.95
C ARG A 47 -1.47 4.73 25.52
N ASP A 48 -1.73 4.95 26.79
CA ASP A 48 -1.41 6.21 27.45
C ASP A 48 0.08 6.55 27.30
N GLY A 49 0.38 7.70 26.71
CA GLY A 49 1.74 8.14 26.41
C GLY A 49 2.49 7.31 25.35
N VAL A 50 1.87 6.30 24.73
CA VAL A 50 2.53 5.40 23.77
C VAL A 50 1.97 5.57 22.37
N THR A 51 2.88 5.69 21.40
CA THR A 51 2.55 5.67 19.97
C THR A 51 3.14 4.44 19.29
N HIS A 52 2.40 3.90 18.34
CA HIS A 52 2.86 2.81 17.49
C HIS A 52 3.05 3.31 16.04
N THR A 53 4.04 2.80 15.34
CA THR A 53 4.24 3.17 13.93
C THR A 53 3.55 2.18 13.00
N LEU A 54 2.95 2.69 11.94
CA LEU A 54 2.36 1.91 10.85
C LEU A 54 2.81 2.50 9.51
N PHE A 55 3.33 1.66 8.63
CA PHE A 55 3.50 2.02 7.22
C PHE A 55 2.29 1.56 6.45
N TRP A 56 1.74 2.43 5.62
CA TRP A 56 0.59 2.14 4.77
C TRP A 56 0.87 2.53 3.33
N GLU A 57 0.54 1.65 2.40
CA GLU A 57 0.58 1.93 0.96
C GLU A 57 -0.66 1.33 0.30
N ALA A 58 -1.39 2.16 -0.45
CA ALA A 58 -2.59 1.75 -1.16
C ALA A 58 -2.24 1.23 -2.56
N ALA A 59 -2.79 0.08 -2.93
CA ALA A 59 -2.66 -0.44 -4.29
C ALA A 59 -3.77 0.11 -5.20
N PRO A 60 -3.47 0.42 -6.46
CA PRO A 60 -4.50 0.70 -7.45
C PRO A 60 -5.46 -0.49 -7.58
N LYS A 61 -6.78 -0.24 -7.47
CA LYS A 61 -7.82 -1.28 -7.57
C LYS A 61 -7.59 -2.45 -6.60
N ALA A 62 -7.29 -2.12 -5.35
CA ALA A 62 -7.05 -3.11 -4.31
C ALA A 62 -8.26 -4.06 -4.14
N ARG A 63 -7.98 -5.33 -3.87
CA ARG A 63 -8.98 -6.38 -3.60
C ARG A 63 -8.97 -6.89 -2.17
N ALA A 64 -7.90 -6.60 -1.43
CA ALA A 64 -7.76 -6.87 -0.01
C ALA A 64 -6.62 -6.06 0.57
N THR A 65 -6.51 -6.01 1.89
CA THR A 65 -5.38 -5.43 2.62
C THR A 65 -4.55 -6.55 3.25
N VAL A 66 -3.22 -6.45 3.17
CA VAL A 66 -2.32 -7.31 3.92
C VAL A 66 -1.73 -6.54 5.10
N LEU A 67 -1.97 -7.02 6.32
CA LEU A 67 -1.34 -6.51 7.55
C LEU A 67 -0.14 -7.39 7.86
N LEU A 68 1.06 -6.84 7.65
CA LEU A 68 2.32 -7.54 7.71
C LEU A 68 2.97 -7.38 9.09
N PHE A 69 3.31 -8.50 9.73
CA PHE A 69 4.07 -8.57 10.97
C PHE A 69 5.51 -9.04 10.72
N PRO A 70 6.47 -8.10 10.63
CA PRO A 70 7.87 -8.44 10.40
C PRO A 70 8.47 -9.26 11.55
N GLY A 71 9.40 -10.14 11.21
CA GLY A 71 10.20 -10.89 12.17
C GLY A 71 11.28 -10.06 12.87
N GLY A 72 12.20 -10.72 13.54
CA GLY A 72 13.27 -10.05 14.29
C GLY A 72 12.71 -9.22 15.43
N ALA A 73 13.21 -8.01 15.62
CA ALA A 73 12.70 -7.03 16.58
C ALA A 73 11.45 -6.28 16.07
N GLY A 74 10.87 -6.68 14.94
CA GLY A 74 9.74 -5.98 14.31
C GLY A 74 10.17 -4.70 13.58
N GLY A 75 9.18 -3.97 13.07
CA GLY A 75 9.41 -2.71 12.39
C GLY A 75 9.75 -2.85 10.91
N PHE A 76 9.75 -1.72 10.21
CA PHE A 76 9.91 -1.65 8.75
C PHE A 76 11.10 -0.78 8.30
N GLY A 77 11.99 -0.40 9.24
CA GLY A 77 13.11 0.50 8.97
C GLY A 77 12.65 1.96 8.92
N LYS A 78 13.28 2.74 8.04
CA LYS A 78 12.85 4.10 7.73
C LYS A 78 11.84 4.10 6.59
N VAL A 79 11.20 5.23 6.36
CA VAL A 79 10.46 5.50 5.13
C VAL A 79 11.26 6.52 4.33
N GLU A 80 11.70 6.13 3.16
CA GLU A 80 12.49 6.94 2.22
C GLU A 80 11.81 6.86 0.86
N ASP A 81 11.58 8.00 0.23
CA ASP A 81 10.87 8.12 -1.06
C ASP A 81 9.54 7.32 -1.09
N GLY A 82 8.76 7.43 0.00
CA GLY A 82 7.49 6.73 0.15
C GLY A 82 7.60 5.21 0.29
N ARG A 83 8.78 4.66 0.62
CA ARG A 83 9.02 3.22 0.75
C ARG A 83 9.62 2.84 2.09
N ALA A 84 9.16 1.73 2.64
CA ALA A 84 9.79 1.13 3.83
C ALA A 84 11.11 0.45 3.45
N THR A 85 12.20 0.76 4.19
CA THR A 85 13.58 0.35 3.84
C THR A 85 14.11 -0.81 4.68
N GLY A 86 13.29 -1.39 5.56
CA GLY A 86 13.73 -2.48 6.44
C GLY A 86 14.14 -3.75 5.68
N GLY A 87 15.21 -4.39 6.14
CA GLY A 87 15.75 -5.61 5.51
C GLY A 87 14.92 -6.89 5.74
N ASN A 88 13.81 -6.83 6.50
CA ASN A 88 12.95 -7.99 6.73
C ASN A 88 12.27 -8.46 5.44
N PHE A 89 12.07 -9.78 5.30
CA PHE A 89 11.44 -10.38 4.12
C PHE A 89 10.10 -9.74 3.77
N LEU A 90 9.17 -9.56 4.73
CA LEU A 90 7.84 -8.98 4.47
C LEU A 90 7.94 -7.52 4.03
N VAL A 91 8.87 -6.75 4.62
CA VAL A 91 9.10 -5.35 4.22
C VAL A 91 9.56 -5.28 2.77
N ARG A 92 10.56 -6.08 2.41
CA ARG A 92 11.06 -6.14 1.02
C ARG A 92 10.04 -6.68 0.03
N SER A 93 9.06 -7.44 0.52
CA SER A 93 7.98 -7.99 -0.32
C SER A 93 6.81 -7.03 -0.53
N ALA A 94 6.75 -5.90 0.17
CA ALA A 94 5.65 -4.94 0.06
C ALA A 94 5.34 -4.53 -1.40
N PRO A 95 6.32 -4.18 -2.26
CA PRO A 95 6.04 -3.82 -3.65
C PRO A 95 5.37 -4.95 -4.46
N TYR A 96 5.66 -6.20 -4.15
CA TYR A 96 5.04 -7.34 -4.83
C TYR A 96 3.57 -7.53 -4.45
N PHE A 97 3.19 -7.20 -3.21
CA PHE A 97 1.78 -7.17 -2.81
C PHE A 97 1.03 -6.05 -3.51
N ILE A 98 1.59 -4.84 -3.53
CA ILE A 98 1.02 -3.68 -4.24
C ILE A 98 0.81 -4.01 -5.72
N ALA A 99 1.83 -4.54 -6.39
CA ALA A 99 1.75 -4.91 -7.81
C ALA A 99 0.65 -5.95 -8.11
N ARG A 100 0.22 -6.71 -7.09
CA ARG A 100 -0.84 -7.72 -7.20
C ARG A 100 -2.21 -7.24 -6.69
N GLY A 101 -2.37 -5.94 -6.44
CA GLY A 101 -3.63 -5.34 -6.00
C GLY A 101 -3.97 -5.66 -4.54
N TYR A 102 -2.98 -5.60 -3.66
CA TYR A 102 -3.18 -5.64 -2.23
C TYR A 102 -2.70 -4.33 -1.60
N ASN A 103 -3.54 -3.68 -0.80
CA ASN A 103 -3.04 -2.63 0.09
C ASN A 103 -2.05 -3.26 1.07
N VAL A 104 -1.01 -2.52 1.42
CA VAL A 104 0.02 -2.96 2.36
C VAL A 104 -0.04 -2.11 3.61
N ALA A 105 -0.18 -2.78 4.76
CA ALA A 105 -0.02 -2.22 6.09
C ALA A 105 1.13 -2.97 6.78
N ILE A 106 2.23 -2.28 7.14
CA ILE A 106 3.34 -2.93 7.84
C ILE A 106 3.33 -2.48 9.29
N PHE A 107 3.13 -3.42 10.20
CA PHE A 107 3.13 -3.19 11.62
C PHE A 107 4.54 -2.82 12.10
N GLY A 108 4.66 -1.65 12.71
CA GLY A 108 5.92 -1.08 13.14
C GLY A 108 6.34 -1.50 14.54
N ARG A 109 6.71 -0.50 15.36
CA ARG A 109 7.10 -0.68 16.76
C ARG A 109 6.39 0.33 17.64
N PRO A 110 6.08 -0.04 18.88
CA PRO A 110 5.66 0.91 19.89
C PRO A 110 6.85 1.79 20.33
N SER A 111 6.54 2.95 20.89
CA SER A 111 7.57 3.93 21.33
C SER A 111 8.22 3.58 22.66
N ASP A 112 7.65 2.66 23.41
CA ASP A 112 8.04 2.35 24.80
C ASP A 112 8.74 1.00 24.99
N MET A 113 8.70 0.10 23.99
CA MET A 113 9.32 -1.22 24.13
C MET A 113 9.81 -1.78 22.80
N GLU A 114 10.73 -2.72 22.86
CA GLU A 114 11.08 -3.58 21.74
C GLU A 114 10.17 -4.82 21.70
N LEU A 115 9.87 -5.30 20.48
CA LEU A 115 9.04 -6.49 20.31
C LEU A 115 9.89 -7.77 20.42
N GLY A 116 10.17 -8.17 21.63
CA GLY A 116 10.76 -9.46 21.97
C GLY A 116 9.76 -10.62 21.82
N TRP A 117 10.02 -11.71 22.53
CA TRP A 117 9.16 -12.90 22.48
C TRP A 117 7.90 -12.75 23.36
N THR A 118 8.11 -12.34 24.60
CA THR A 118 7.06 -12.17 25.61
C THR A 118 6.14 -11.01 25.29
N GLU A 119 6.71 -9.93 24.77
CA GLU A 119 5.98 -8.72 24.43
C GLU A 119 4.93 -8.99 23.35
N ARG A 120 5.24 -9.89 22.40
CA ARG A 120 4.35 -10.20 21.27
C ARG A 120 3.05 -10.91 21.63
N THR A 121 2.95 -11.49 22.83
CA THR A 121 1.72 -12.12 23.36
C THR A 121 1.11 -11.31 24.51
N GLY A 122 1.77 -10.25 24.95
CA GLY A 122 1.33 -9.42 26.06
C GLY A 122 0.12 -8.54 25.75
N ALA A 123 -0.66 -8.21 26.78
CA ALA A 123 -1.85 -7.38 26.67
C ALA A 123 -1.57 -6.00 26.03
N ALA A 124 -0.43 -5.38 26.34
CA ALA A 124 0.00 -4.13 25.73
C ALA A 124 0.09 -4.23 24.20
N HIS A 125 0.74 -5.29 23.71
CA HIS A 125 0.86 -5.54 22.27
C HIS A 125 -0.50 -5.82 21.60
N MET A 126 -1.39 -6.53 22.28
CA MET A 126 -2.75 -6.75 21.75
C MET A 126 -3.53 -5.45 21.67
N THR A 127 -3.40 -4.54 22.64
CA THR A 127 -3.97 -3.19 22.57
C THR A 127 -3.41 -2.40 21.38
N ASP A 128 -2.08 -2.44 21.19
CA ASP A 128 -1.43 -1.77 20.06
C ASP A 128 -1.93 -2.31 18.71
N ILE A 129 -2.04 -3.63 18.58
CA ILE A 129 -2.56 -4.28 17.37
C ILE A 129 -4.01 -3.86 17.10
N ALA A 130 -4.87 -3.86 18.12
CA ALA A 130 -6.26 -3.47 17.97
C ALA A 130 -6.39 -2.03 17.46
N LYS A 131 -5.62 -1.09 18.03
CA LYS A 131 -5.60 0.32 17.58
C LYS A 131 -5.04 0.50 16.19
N VAL A 132 -4.01 -0.23 15.84
CA VAL A 132 -3.47 -0.24 14.46
C VAL A 132 -4.48 -0.82 13.49
N LEU A 133 -5.18 -1.91 13.82
CA LEU A 133 -6.24 -2.48 13.00
C LEU A 133 -7.39 -1.49 12.78
N GLU A 134 -7.80 -0.75 13.81
CA GLU A 134 -8.79 0.32 13.67
C GLU A 134 -8.34 1.37 12.62
N LEU A 135 -7.06 1.76 12.60
CA LEU A 135 -6.54 2.66 11.58
C LEU A 135 -6.56 2.01 10.20
N VAL A 136 -6.10 0.77 10.07
CA VAL A 136 -6.11 0.03 8.80
C VAL A 136 -7.52 -0.01 8.21
N LYS A 137 -8.54 -0.27 9.04
CA LYS A 137 -9.97 -0.27 8.65
C LYS A 137 -10.48 1.12 8.24
N ARG A 138 -9.91 2.19 8.77
CA ARG A 138 -10.22 3.56 8.30
C ARG A 138 -9.58 3.90 6.95
N GLN A 139 -8.46 3.25 6.62
CA GLN A 139 -7.82 3.43 5.31
C GLN A 139 -8.52 2.64 4.20
N SER A 140 -9.14 1.50 4.54
CA SER A 140 -9.81 0.64 3.57
C SER A 140 -10.81 -0.28 4.26
N ASP A 141 -12.00 -0.43 3.67
CA ASP A 141 -13.06 -1.36 4.08
C ASP A 141 -12.87 -2.79 3.54
N LEU A 142 -11.79 -3.02 2.80
CA LEU A 142 -11.47 -4.32 2.22
C LEU A 142 -11.06 -5.34 3.28
N PRO A 143 -11.28 -6.65 3.01
CA PRO A 143 -10.87 -7.72 3.90
C PRO A 143 -9.39 -7.67 4.24
N VAL A 144 -9.03 -7.92 5.51
CA VAL A 144 -7.65 -7.87 6.03
C VAL A 144 -7.08 -9.27 6.16
N TRP A 145 -6.01 -9.56 5.44
CA TRP A 145 -5.20 -10.75 5.61
C TRP A 145 -4.01 -10.45 6.52
N VAL A 146 -3.90 -11.21 7.59
CA VAL A 146 -2.81 -11.07 8.57
C VAL A 146 -1.65 -11.96 8.13
N VAL A 147 -0.46 -11.39 7.96
CA VAL A 147 0.72 -12.12 7.47
C VAL A 147 1.88 -11.96 8.44
N GLY A 148 2.38 -13.06 8.99
CA GLY A 148 3.53 -13.07 9.88
C GLY A 148 4.71 -13.82 9.31
N THR A 149 5.96 -13.37 9.61
CA THR A 149 7.17 -14.13 9.31
C THR A 149 8.09 -14.25 10.52
N SER A 150 8.70 -15.42 10.72
CA SER A 150 9.62 -15.69 11.84
C SER A 150 8.98 -15.28 13.18
N ARG A 151 9.64 -14.47 14.02
CA ARG A 151 9.04 -13.94 15.26
C ARG A 151 7.75 -13.16 15.05
N GLY A 152 7.52 -12.61 13.86
CA GLY A 152 6.25 -11.94 13.51
C GLY A 152 5.06 -12.90 13.47
N THR A 153 5.29 -14.20 13.29
CA THR A 153 4.22 -15.21 13.37
C THR A 153 3.59 -15.28 14.74
N VAL A 154 4.35 -15.02 15.80
CA VAL A 154 3.83 -14.96 17.18
C VAL A 154 2.81 -13.83 17.31
N SER A 155 3.12 -12.61 16.84
CA SER A 155 2.17 -11.48 16.84
C SER A 155 0.94 -11.78 15.99
N ALA A 156 1.14 -12.31 14.78
CA ALA A 156 0.05 -12.62 13.86
C ALA A 156 -0.89 -13.69 14.42
N THR A 157 -0.36 -14.74 15.05
CA THR A 157 -1.15 -15.79 15.70
C THR A 157 -1.87 -15.23 16.93
N ALA A 158 -1.18 -14.48 17.78
CA ALA A 158 -1.80 -13.86 18.97
C ALA A 158 -2.95 -12.93 18.56
N MET A 159 -2.77 -12.12 17.53
CA MET A 159 -3.85 -11.31 16.95
C MET A 159 -5.04 -12.17 16.54
N ALA A 160 -4.81 -13.25 15.78
CA ALA A 160 -5.88 -14.13 15.29
C ALA A 160 -6.65 -14.82 16.43
N VAL A 161 -5.97 -15.12 17.54
CA VAL A 161 -6.58 -15.78 18.71
C VAL A 161 -7.38 -14.79 19.56
N HIS A 162 -6.81 -13.60 19.82
CA HIS A 162 -7.34 -12.68 20.82
C HIS A 162 -8.20 -11.56 20.24
N ILE A 163 -7.99 -11.18 18.98
CA ILE A 163 -8.74 -10.11 18.34
C ILE A 163 -9.79 -10.72 17.40
N LYS A 164 -11.05 -10.68 17.86
CA LYS A 164 -12.20 -11.18 17.08
C LYS A 164 -12.79 -10.05 16.26
N ASP A 165 -12.18 -9.74 15.10
CA ASP A 165 -12.65 -8.69 14.21
C ASP A 165 -13.13 -9.28 12.87
N PRO A 166 -14.37 -8.96 12.44
CA PRO A 166 -14.94 -9.50 11.19
C PRO A 166 -14.19 -9.06 9.93
N ALA A 167 -13.37 -8.00 9.99
CA ALA A 167 -12.54 -7.61 8.85
C ALA A 167 -11.38 -8.58 8.58
N MET A 168 -11.02 -9.43 9.57
CA MET A 168 -9.95 -10.42 9.40
C MET A 168 -10.44 -11.58 8.52
N ALA A 169 -9.94 -11.62 7.28
CA ALA A 169 -10.28 -12.65 6.30
C ALA A 169 -9.44 -13.92 6.41
N GLY A 170 -8.25 -13.84 6.98
CA GLY A 170 -7.38 -15.00 7.14
C GLY A 170 -6.00 -14.69 7.70
N LEU A 171 -5.25 -15.76 7.97
CA LEU A 171 -3.92 -15.74 8.57
C LEU A 171 -2.94 -16.50 7.67
N VAL A 172 -1.78 -15.90 7.39
CA VAL A 172 -0.68 -16.50 6.64
C VAL A 172 0.59 -16.46 7.49
N LEU A 173 1.19 -17.59 7.70
CA LEU A 173 2.40 -17.75 8.49
C LEU A 173 3.54 -18.26 7.62
N THR A 174 4.68 -17.56 7.60
CA THR A 174 5.87 -17.96 6.86
C THR A 174 7.07 -18.08 7.81
N SER A 175 7.94 -19.08 7.60
CA SER A 175 9.06 -19.35 8.49
C SER A 175 8.61 -19.40 9.97
N SER A 176 7.51 -20.09 10.22
CA SER A 176 6.81 -20.09 11.52
C SER A 176 7.67 -20.62 12.64
N ILE A 177 7.59 -19.97 13.79
CA ILE A 177 8.20 -20.43 15.02
C ILE A 177 7.21 -21.35 15.73
N VAL A 178 7.41 -22.64 15.60
CA VAL A 178 6.54 -23.67 16.22
C VAL A 178 7.08 -24.21 17.54
N ARG A 179 8.35 -23.96 17.84
CA ARG A 179 8.98 -24.30 19.11
C ARG A 179 9.95 -23.20 19.52
N ARG A 180 10.05 -22.96 20.81
CA ARG A 180 11.12 -22.17 21.42
C ARG A 180 12.08 -23.11 22.14
N SER A 181 13.36 -22.94 21.89
CA SER A 181 14.43 -23.65 22.61
C SER A 181 14.76 -23.03 23.96
N THR A 182 14.13 -21.92 24.31
CA THR A 182 14.39 -21.21 25.59
C THR A 182 13.41 -21.68 26.66
N PRO A 183 13.90 -22.08 27.88
CA PRO A 183 13.04 -22.42 28.99
C PRO A 183 12.03 -21.29 29.32
N GLY A 184 10.78 -21.63 29.60
CA GLY A 184 9.70 -20.67 29.90
C GLY A 184 8.99 -20.10 28.69
N ALA A 185 9.31 -20.55 27.49
CA ALA A 185 8.60 -20.16 26.28
C ALA A 185 7.21 -20.79 26.21
N VAL A 186 6.18 -20.00 25.98
CA VAL A 186 4.85 -20.52 25.63
C VAL A 186 4.92 -21.12 24.23
N PRO A 187 4.62 -22.41 24.05
CA PRO A 187 4.54 -22.99 22.72
C PRO A 187 3.47 -22.30 21.88
N ALA A 188 3.70 -22.11 20.57
CA ALA A 188 2.71 -21.55 19.66
C ALA A 188 1.39 -22.34 19.65
N GLN A 189 1.42 -23.60 20.08
CA GLN A 189 0.23 -24.46 20.24
C GLN A 189 -0.74 -24.00 21.34
N ASN A 190 -0.29 -23.11 22.25
CA ASN A 190 -1.09 -22.60 23.37
C ASN A 190 -1.57 -21.15 23.11
N LEU A 191 -1.42 -20.63 21.90
CA LEU A 191 -1.94 -19.35 21.45
C LEU A 191 -3.32 -19.48 20.81
#